data_57befbaec726985951860fa85dded4de
#
_entry.id   57befbaec726985951860fa85dded4de
#
_cell.length_a   1.000
_cell.length_b   1.000
_cell.length_c   1.000
_cell.angle_alpha   90.00
_cell.angle_beta   90.00
_cell.angle_gamma   90.00
#
_symmetry.space_group_name_H-M   'P 1'
#
loop_
_entity.id
_entity.type
_entity.pdbx_description
1 polymer ?
#
loop_
_entity_poly.entity_id
_entity_poly.type
_entity_poly.pdbx_seq_one_letter_code
_entity_poly.pdbx_strand_id
1 'polypeptide(L)'
;MLKVYNTLTKQKEEFKPLKEGQVSIYVCGVTPYNHPHISNARPFVTWDVIKRYFTHLGYKVKHIQNFTDVDDKIIRTANQEGVNWSDISTRYINSYFEVMDKLHVKHADTYPKVSQTIPEIIDMISVLIDKGYAYELNGDVYFSVEKFKGYGKLSGRKLEYMMAGARIEVNESKHNPMDFALWKAAKPGEPFWESPWGNGRPGWHIECSTMSLKYLGKTFDFHGGGSDLIFPHHENEIAQSQAYCGDDHSFARYWLHNGFITINQEKMSKSLGNFFTVKEILDKYPAEVLRFFIVSTHYRSPLDFSDARLDEATTSLNRLKNALDNLGAAGDFPNHNRPLLSLIDP
;
A
#
# COMPACT_ATOMS: atom_id res chain seq x y z
N MET A 1 11.01 -25.08 3.45
CA MET A 1 11.43 -23.74 2.99
C MET A 1 10.20 -22.91 2.68
N LEU A 2 10.18 -21.64 3.06
CA LEU A 2 9.07 -20.71 2.81
C LEU A 2 9.01 -20.38 1.32
N LYS A 3 7.81 -20.45 0.73
CA LYS A 3 7.56 -20.01 -0.65
C LYS A 3 6.55 -18.88 -0.67
N VAL A 4 6.81 -17.87 -1.50
CA VAL A 4 5.94 -16.72 -1.71
C VAL A 4 5.53 -16.62 -3.18
N TYR A 5 4.30 -16.19 -3.44
CA TYR A 5 3.89 -15.88 -4.80
C TYR A 5 4.35 -14.47 -5.14
N ASN A 6 5.20 -14.37 -6.16
CA ASN A 6 5.71 -13.10 -6.64
C ASN A 6 4.88 -12.61 -7.83
N THR A 7 4.23 -11.46 -7.72
CA THR A 7 3.42 -10.88 -8.80
C THR A 7 4.28 -10.54 -10.02
N LEU A 8 5.56 -10.19 -9.82
CA LEU A 8 6.46 -9.83 -10.90
C LEU A 8 6.75 -11.02 -11.83
N THR A 9 7.04 -12.18 -11.25
CA THR A 9 7.36 -13.41 -12.01
C THR A 9 6.12 -14.27 -12.27
N LYS A 10 5.01 -13.97 -11.58
CA LYS A 10 3.75 -14.75 -11.61
C LYS A 10 3.92 -16.20 -11.16
N GLN A 11 4.92 -16.46 -10.33
CA GLN A 11 5.28 -17.78 -9.84
C GLN A 11 5.38 -17.83 -8.32
N LYS A 12 5.26 -19.04 -7.77
CA LYS A 12 5.57 -19.34 -6.38
C LYS A 12 7.07 -19.63 -6.27
N GLU A 13 7.80 -18.75 -5.62
CA GLU A 13 9.25 -18.81 -5.48
C GLU A 13 9.65 -19.11 -4.05
N GLU A 14 10.80 -19.76 -3.88
CA GLU A 14 11.43 -19.88 -2.58
C GLU A 14 11.90 -18.51 -2.10
N PHE A 15 11.50 -18.14 -0.89
CA PHE A 15 11.95 -16.90 -0.27
C PHE A 15 13.42 -17.00 0.13
N LYS A 16 14.22 -16.09 -0.36
CA LYS A 16 15.63 -15.89 0.01
C LYS A 16 15.81 -14.43 0.41
N PRO A 17 16.08 -14.13 1.69
CA PRO A 17 16.26 -12.75 2.13
C PRO A 17 17.46 -12.10 1.43
N LEU A 18 17.38 -10.80 1.22
CA LEU A 18 18.48 -10.02 0.70
C LEU A 18 19.68 -10.03 1.66
N LYS A 19 19.38 -10.00 2.95
CA LYS A 19 20.34 -10.07 4.04
C LYS A 19 19.94 -11.17 5.01
N GLU A 20 20.86 -12.09 5.29
CA GLU A 20 20.61 -13.21 6.19
C GLU A 20 20.03 -12.75 7.54
N GLY A 21 19.01 -13.44 8.03
CA GLY A 21 18.32 -13.13 9.29
C GLY A 21 17.51 -11.84 9.29
N GLN A 22 17.39 -11.13 8.16
CA GLN A 22 16.63 -9.88 8.06
C GLN A 22 15.61 -9.95 6.92
N VAL A 23 14.51 -9.22 7.08
CA VAL A 23 13.48 -9.03 6.05
C VAL A 23 13.11 -7.55 6.00
N SER A 24 13.14 -6.97 4.81
CA SER A 24 12.78 -5.59 4.55
C SER A 24 11.47 -5.52 3.77
N ILE A 25 10.52 -4.74 4.28
CA ILE A 25 9.16 -4.64 3.75
C ILE A 25 8.81 -3.17 3.53
N TYR A 26 8.32 -2.83 2.34
CA TYR A 26 7.64 -1.58 2.07
C TYR A 26 6.18 -1.85 1.69
N VAL A 27 5.25 -1.19 2.35
CA VAL A 27 3.82 -1.28 2.03
C VAL A 27 3.30 0.11 1.70
N CYS A 28 2.66 0.26 0.54
CA CYS A 28 1.97 1.49 0.23
C CYS A 28 0.87 1.75 1.25
N GLY A 29 0.95 2.92 1.88
CA GLY A 29 0.02 3.34 2.91
C GLY A 29 -1.26 3.96 2.35
N VAL A 30 -1.98 4.69 3.19
CA VAL A 30 -3.23 5.33 2.81
C VAL A 30 -3.02 6.79 2.45
N THR A 31 -3.94 7.31 1.62
CA THR A 31 -4.22 8.75 1.50
C THR A 31 -5.24 9.10 2.58
N PRO A 32 -4.86 9.84 3.64
CA PRO A 32 -5.72 10.07 4.79
C PRO A 32 -6.65 11.27 4.55
N TYR A 33 -7.73 11.05 3.81
CA TYR A 33 -8.77 12.06 3.51
C TYR A 33 -10.15 11.70 4.06
N ASN A 34 -10.28 10.51 4.65
CA ASN A 34 -11.51 10.00 5.27
C ASN A 34 -11.19 8.87 6.26
N HIS A 35 -12.15 8.50 7.10
CA HIS A 35 -12.02 7.33 7.96
C HIS A 35 -11.68 6.07 7.17
N PRO A 36 -10.81 5.18 7.70
CA PRO A 36 -10.47 3.92 7.04
C PRO A 36 -11.72 3.06 6.80
N HIS A 37 -11.85 2.56 5.58
CA HIS A 37 -12.86 1.58 5.22
C HIS A 37 -12.28 0.17 5.20
N ILE A 38 -13.13 -0.85 5.15
CA ILE A 38 -12.70 -2.26 5.25
C ILE A 38 -11.67 -2.64 4.17
N SER A 39 -11.75 -2.07 2.96
CA SER A 39 -10.74 -2.33 1.92
C SER A 39 -9.36 -1.74 2.26
N ASN A 40 -9.30 -0.67 3.08
CA ASN A 40 -8.02 -0.16 3.60
C ASN A 40 -7.48 -1.08 4.71
N ALA A 41 -8.34 -1.66 5.55
CA ALA A 41 -7.90 -2.51 6.65
C ALA A 41 -7.29 -3.83 6.15
N ARG A 42 -7.82 -4.38 5.06
CA ARG A 42 -7.38 -5.68 4.54
C ARG A 42 -5.88 -5.79 4.26
N PRO A 43 -5.25 -4.88 3.50
CA PRO A 43 -3.79 -4.94 3.27
C PRO A 43 -3.02 -4.90 4.59
N PHE A 44 -3.38 -4.02 5.54
CA PHE A 44 -2.59 -3.84 6.76
C PHE A 44 -2.72 -5.02 7.72
N VAL A 45 -3.91 -5.63 7.85
CA VAL A 45 -4.08 -6.89 8.56
C VAL A 45 -3.28 -8.02 7.90
N THR A 46 -3.29 -8.10 6.57
CA THR A 46 -2.50 -9.09 5.83
C THR A 46 -1.01 -8.93 6.07
N TRP A 47 -0.49 -7.69 5.99
CA TRP A 47 0.92 -7.40 6.20
C TRP A 47 1.35 -7.55 7.66
N ASP A 48 0.45 -7.33 8.62
CA ASP A 48 0.68 -7.64 10.02
C ASP A 48 0.88 -9.15 10.22
N VAL A 49 0.04 -10.00 9.61
CA VAL A 49 0.24 -11.45 9.65
C VAL A 49 1.58 -11.85 9.03
N ILE A 50 1.93 -11.28 7.89
CA ILE A 50 3.23 -11.55 7.24
C ILE A 50 4.39 -11.12 8.14
N LYS A 51 4.34 -9.90 8.73
CA LYS A 51 5.35 -9.39 9.67
C LYS A 51 5.50 -10.32 10.88
N ARG A 52 4.38 -10.73 11.51
CA ARG A 52 4.37 -11.65 12.64
C ARG A 52 4.98 -13.00 12.26
N TYR A 53 4.63 -13.54 11.10
CA TYR A 53 5.14 -14.82 10.65
C TYR A 53 6.66 -14.81 10.43
N PHE A 54 7.19 -13.79 9.74
CA PHE A 54 8.65 -13.63 9.60
C PHE A 54 9.35 -13.46 10.95
N THR A 55 8.76 -12.68 11.86
CA THR A 55 9.29 -12.53 13.23
C THR A 55 9.31 -13.87 13.97
N HIS A 56 8.24 -14.67 13.85
CA HIS A 56 8.16 -16.01 14.44
C HIS A 56 9.23 -16.97 13.88
N LEU A 57 9.56 -16.85 12.59
CA LEU A 57 10.65 -17.60 11.97
C LEU A 57 12.05 -17.11 12.37
N GLY A 58 12.15 -16.13 13.27
CA GLY A 58 13.42 -15.61 13.78
C GLY A 58 14.04 -14.48 12.94
N TYR A 59 13.35 -13.96 11.93
CA TYR A 59 13.84 -12.82 11.15
C TYR A 59 13.66 -11.49 11.90
N LYS A 60 14.65 -10.60 11.78
CA LYS A 60 14.50 -9.19 12.13
C LYS A 60 13.79 -8.48 10.97
N VAL A 61 12.53 -8.11 11.18
CA VAL A 61 11.71 -7.45 10.15
C VAL A 61 11.87 -5.94 10.27
N LYS A 62 12.17 -5.26 9.16
CA LYS A 62 12.09 -3.80 9.00
C LYS A 62 10.92 -3.48 8.07
N HIS A 63 9.86 -2.89 8.63
CA HIS A 63 8.63 -2.58 7.92
C HIS A 63 8.45 -1.07 7.82
N ILE A 64 8.36 -0.55 6.59
CA ILE A 64 8.09 0.85 6.27
C ILE A 64 6.72 0.93 5.60
N GLN A 65 5.90 1.88 6.05
CA GLN A 65 4.59 2.17 5.48
C GLN A 65 4.38 3.68 5.44
N ASN A 66 4.13 4.25 4.27
CA ASN A 66 3.99 5.71 4.14
C ASN A 66 2.57 6.21 4.45
N PHE A 67 2.46 7.53 4.57
CA PHE A 67 1.22 8.26 4.40
C PHE A 67 1.37 9.23 3.22
N THR A 68 0.46 9.15 2.25
CA THR A 68 0.29 10.18 1.21
C THR A 68 -0.51 11.32 1.81
N ASP A 69 0.14 12.14 2.63
CA ASP A 69 -0.47 13.20 3.44
C ASP A 69 -0.74 14.49 2.64
N VAL A 70 -0.39 14.52 1.36
CA VAL A 70 -0.73 15.57 0.38
C VAL A 70 -1.23 14.92 -0.90
N ASP A 71 -2.49 15.16 -1.26
CA ASP A 71 -3.15 14.57 -2.43
C ASP A 71 -4.39 15.40 -2.83
N ASP A 72 -4.83 15.28 -4.07
CA ASP A 72 -6.02 15.96 -4.60
C ASP A 72 -7.28 15.71 -3.73
N LYS A 73 -7.42 14.52 -3.14
CA LYS A 73 -8.57 14.16 -2.30
C LYS A 73 -8.53 14.90 -0.96
N ILE A 74 -7.33 15.02 -0.37
CA ILE A 74 -7.13 15.77 0.88
C ILE A 74 -7.42 17.25 0.66
N ILE A 75 -6.87 17.83 -0.42
CA ILE A 75 -7.08 19.24 -0.78
C ILE A 75 -8.57 19.51 -1.01
N ARG A 76 -9.26 18.64 -1.75
CA ARG A 76 -10.70 18.76 -1.99
C ARG A 76 -11.50 18.73 -0.69
N THR A 77 -11.19 17.77 0.21
CA THR A 77 -11.87 17.65 1.51
C THR A 77 -11.63 18.91 2.35
N ALA A 78 -10.38 19.40 2.39
CA ALA A 78 -10.01 20.61 3.11
C ALA A 78 -10.80 21.85 2.61
N ASN A 79 -10.87 22.01 1.29
CA ASN A 79 -11.64 23.09 0.67
C ASN A 79 -13.16 23.00 0.96
N GLN A 80 -13.72 21.79 0.99
CA GLN A 80 -15.12 21.56 1.32
C GLN A 80 -15.44 21.88 2.80
N GLU A 81 -14.50 21.60 3.69
CA GLU A 81 -14.65 21.85 5.13
C GLU A 81 -14.16 23.26 5.54
N GLY A 82 -13.48 24.00 4.68
CA GLY A 82 -12.94 25.32 4.98
C GLY A 82 -11.78 25.28 5.99
N VAL A 83 -10.99 24.21 5.99
CA VAL A 83 -9.84 23.99 6.90
C VAL A 83 -8.55 23.79 6.13
N ASN A 84 -7.41 23.75 6.85
CA ASN A 84 -6.13 23.46 6.20
C ASN A 84 -6.04 21.97 5.78
N TRP A 85 -5.35 21.70 4.67
CA TRP A 85 -5.12 20.33 4.21
C TRP A 85 -4.38 19.46 5.26
N SER A 86 -3.46 20.07 6.02
CA SER A 86 -2.73 19.38 7.09
C SER A 86 -3.61 18.94 8.25
N ASP A 87 -4.71 19.66 8.51
CA ASP A 87 -5.68 19.30 9.55
C ASP A 87 -6.47 18.06 9.13
N ILE A 88 -6.83 17.97 7.84
CA ILE A 88 -7.49 16.80 7.25
C ILE A 88 -6.57 15.58 7.36
N SER A 89 -5.34 15.68 6.85
CA SER A 89 -4.41 14.56 6.87
C SER A 89 -4.09 14.11 8.29
N THR A 90 -3.87 15.02 9.22
CA THR A 90 -3.62 14.71 10.64
C THR A 90 -4.80 14.00 11.28
N ARG A 91 -6.02 14.51 11.09
CA ARG A 91 -7.25 13.91 11.61
C ARG A 91 -7.40 12.45 11.16
N TYR A 92 -7.21 12.18 9.88
CA TYR A 92 -7.43 10.85 9.33
C TYR A 92 -6.23 9.90 9.48
N ILE A 93 -5.02 10.42 9.70
CA ILE A 93 -3.89 9.62 10.20
C ILE A 93 -4.19 9.13 11.62
N ASN A 94 -4.69 9.99 12.50
CA ASN A 94 -5.09 9.59 13.86
C ASN A 94 -6.20 8.54 13.81
N SER A 95 -7.21 8.73 12.95
CA SER A 95 -8.27 7.75 12.75
C SER A 95 -7.74 6.42 12.19
N TYR A 96 -6.72 6.44 11.33
CA TYR A 96 -6.05 5.24 10.86
C TYR A 96 -5.41 4.46 12.02
N PHE A 97 -4.63 5.13 12.87
CA PHE A 97 -4.00 4.47 14.01
C PHE A 97 -5.02 3.92 14.99
N GLU A 98 -6.07 4.70 15.34
CA GLU A 98 -7.15 4.22 16.20
C GLU A 98 -7.77 2.91 15.69
N VAL A 99 -8.01 2.82 14.39
CA VAL A 99 -8.59 1.62 13.77
C VAL A 99 -7.59 0.46 13.75
N MET A 100 -6.32 0.73 13.42
CA MET A 100 -5.30 -0.33 13.37
C MET A 100 -5.01 -0.89 14.76
N ASP A 101 -5.00 -0.04 15.79
CA ASP A 101 -4.83 -0.47 17.19
C ASP A 101 -5.99 -1.37 17.63
N LYS A 102 -7.24 -1.00 17.34
CA LYS A 102 -8.41 -1.84 17.62
C LYS A 102 -8.35 -3.20 16.89
N LEU A 103 -7.79 -3.24 15.69
CA LEU A 103 -7.59 -4.48 14.94
C LEU A 103 -6.32 -5.25 15.35
N HIS A 104 -5.60 -4.81 16.37
CA HIS A 104 -4.33 -5.39 16.84
C HIS A 104 -3.28 -5.53 15.73
N VAL A 105 -3.26 -4.57 14.80
CA VAL A 105 -2.23 -4.48 13.76
C VAL A 105 -0.96 -3.89 14.36
N LYS A 106 0.13 -4.62 14.36
CA LYS A 106 1.43 -4.10 14.81
C LYS A 106 1.90 -2.97 13.90
N HIS A 107 2.26 -1.84 14.50
CA HIS A 107 2.74 -0.69 13.77
C HIS A 107 3.95 -1.03 12.88
N ALA A 108 4.07 -0.34 11.76
CA ALA A 108 5.31 -0.31 11.00
C ALA A 108 6.42 0.37 11.82
N ASP A 109 7.67 0.08 11.48
CA ASP A 109 8.81 0.67 12.21
C ASP A 109 8.97 2.16 11.90
N THR A 110 8.45 2.58 10.74
CA THR A 110 8.47 3.99 10.33
C THR A 110 7.30 4.28 9.39
N TYR A 111 6.70 5.46 9.57
CA TYR A 111 5.63 6.00 8.73
C TYR A 111 6.08 7.31 8.08
N PRO A 112 6.87 7.28 6.99
CA PRO A 112 7.24 8.50 6.29
C PRO A 112 6.03 9.18 5.67
N LYS A 113 6.07 10.54 5.66
CA LYS A 113 5.06 11.39 5.04
C LYS A 113 5.63 12.07 3.80
N VAL A 114 4.80 12.28 2.79
CA VAL A 114 5.17 12.99 1.56
C VAL A 114 5.68 14.40 1.89
N SER A 115 4.93 15.14 2.71
CA SER A 115 5.27 16.50 3.12
C SER A 115 6.65 16.65 3.81
N GLN A 116 7.18 15.55 4.33
CA GLN A 116 8.48 15.48 5.00
C GLN A 116 9.59 14.88 4.12
N THR A 117 9.31 14.63 2.85
CA THR A 117 10.24 13.94 1.93
C THR A 117 10.43 14.73 0.62
N ILE A 118 9.96 15.97 0.58
CA ILE A 118 10.00 16.81 -0.62
C ILE A 118 11.40 17.02 -1.19
N PRO A 119 12.45 17.30 -0.41
CA PRO A 119 13.79 17.48 -0.96
C PRO A 119 14.27 16.24 -1.71
N GLU A 120 14.12 15.05 -1.14
CA GLU A 120 14.56 13.80 -1.76
C GLU A 120 13.73 13.46 -3.01
N ILE A 121 12.44 13.87 -3.04
CA ILE A 121 11.59 13.72 -4.22
C ILE A 121 12.09 14.61 -5.35
N ILE A 122 12.41 15.88 -5.06
CA ILE A 122 12.97 16.82 -6.04
C ILE A 122 14.30 16.31 -6.57
N ASP A 123 15.18 15.82 -5.69
CA ASP A 123 16.47 15.25 -6.09
C ASP A 123 16.28 14.04 -7.03
N MET A 124 15.36 13.13 -6.69
CA MET A 124 15.07 11.97 -7.53
C MET A 124 14.54 12.37 -8.90
N ILE A 125 13.63 13.33 -8.97
CA ILE A 125 13.07 13.86 -10.24
C ILE A 125 14.18 14.50 -11.07
N SER A 126 15.05 15.31 -10.46
CA SER A 126 16.17 15.96 -11.15
C SER A 126 17.09 14.92 -11.81
N VAL A 127 17.43 13.85 -11.09
CA VAL A 127 18.24 12.73 -11.65
C VAL A 127 17.51 12.03 -12.80
N LEU A 128 16.18 11.86 -12.72
CA LEU A 128 15.41 11.26 -13.81
C LEU A 128 15.40 12.15 -15.07
N ILE A 129 15.35 13.47 -14.91
CA ILE A 129 15.47 14.44 -16.01
C ILE A 129 16.87 14.37 -16.62
N ASP A 130 17.93 14.44 -15.81
CA ASP A 130 19.31 14.38 -16.26
C ASP A 130 19.63 13.10 -17.03
N LYS A 131 19.00 11.97 -16.66
CA LYS A 131 19.11 10.69 -17.35
C LYS A 131 18.20 10.58 -18.58
N GLY A 132 17.37 11.57 -18.89
CA GLY A 132 16.46 11.58 -20.03
C GLY A 132 15.22 10.71 -19.89
N TYR A 133 14.86 10.28 -18.67
CA TYR A 133 13.63 9.54 -18.38
C TYR A 133 12.45 10.46 -18.03
N ALA A 134 12.70 11.72 -17.75
CA ALA A 134 11.64 12.70 -17.45
C ALA A 134 11.86 13.99 -18.21
N TYR A 135 10.79 14.79 -18.33
CA TYR A 135 10.81 16.08 -19.00
C TYR A 135 9.87 17.06 -18.32
N GLU A 136 10.22 18.35 -18.37
CA GLU A 136 9.39 19.45 -17.91
C GLU A 136 8.42 19.88 -18.99
N LEU A 137 7.20 20.24 -18.59
CA LEU A 137 6.18 20.80 -19.45
C LEU A 137 5.29 21.76 -18.65
N ASN A 138 5.44 23.09 -18.89
CA ASN A 138 4.62 24.13 -18.26
C ASN A 138 4.62 24.09 -16.71
N GLY A 139 5.75 23.77 -16.10
CA GLY A 139 5.90 23.64 -14.64
C GLY A 139 5.49 22.29 -14.05
N ASP A 140 4.88 21.41 -14.85
CA ASP A 140 4.74 20.00 -14.53
C ASP A 140 6.00 19.23 -14.95
N VAL A 141 6.29 18.10 -14.29
CA VAL A 141 7.31 17.16 -14.77
C VAL A 141 6.67 15.80 -14.97
N TYR A 142 6.92 15.21 -16.13
CA TYR A 142 6.38 13.91 -16.52
C TYR A 142 7.49 12.88 -16.72
N PHE A 143 7.21 11.63 -16.30
CA PHE A 143 8.02 10.48 -16.66
C PHE A 143 7.64 10.00 -18.06
N SER A 144 8.65 9.78 -18.92
CA SER A 144 8.47 9.28 -20.29
C SER A 144 8.48 7.75 -20.28
N VAL A 145 7.30 7.14 -20.38
CA VAL A 145 7.16 5.68 -20.30
C VAL A 145 7.88 4.93 -21.41
N GLU A 146 7.98 5.53 -22.61
CA GLU A 146 8.66 4.94 -23.77
C GLU A 146 10.17 4.82 -23.58
N LYS A 147 10.75 5.67 -22.73
CA LYS A 147 12.20 5.61 -22.42
C LYS A 147 12.56 4.41 -21.53
N PHE A 148 11.59 3.87 -20.78
CA PHE A 148 11.80 2.72 -19.92
C PHE A 148 11.36 1.42 -20.60
N LYS A 149 12.30 0.69 -21.20
CA LYS A 149 12.04 -0.53 -21.99
C LYS A 149 11.32 -1.65 -21.25
N GLY A 150 11.37 -1.66 -19.91
CA GLY A 150 10.73 -2.67 -19.07
C GLY A 150 9.31 -2.32 -18.61
N TYR A 151 8.69 -1.24 -19.14
CA TYR A 151 7.37 -0.82 -18.70
C TYR A 151 6.29 -1.86 -19.01
N GLY A 152 5.48 -2.20 -18.00
CA GLY A 152 4.45 -3.23 -18.11
C GLY A 152 4.88 -4.61 -17.60
N LYS A 153 6.11 -4.78 -17.09
CA LYS A 153 6.61 -6.10 -16.63
C LYS A 153 5.90 -6.66 -15.40
N LEU A 154 5.45 -5.80 -14.49
CA LEU A 154 4.70 -6.22 -13.29
C LEU A 154 3.27 -6.59 -13.64
N SER A 155 2.58 -5.71 -14.35
CA SER A 155 1.18 -5.89 -14.73
C SER A 155 0.99 -6.92 -15.84
N GLY A 156 2.02 -7.19 -16.63
CA GLY A 156 1.97 -8.00 -17.83
C GLY A 156 1.24 -7.31 -18.99
N ARG A 157 1.05 -5.98 -18.90
CA ARG A 157 0.39 -5.17 -19.92
C ARG A 157 1.42 -4.67 -20.92
N LYS A 158 1.09 -4.71 -22.20
CA LYS A 158 1.91 -4.08 -23.24
C LYS A 158 1.48 -2.64 -23.45
N LEU A 159 2.43 -1.72 -23.53
CA LEU A 159 2.19 -0.28 -23.69
C LEU A 159 1.25 0.03 -24.86
N GLU A 160 1.44 -0.65 -26.00
CA GLU A 160 0.61 -0.50 -27.20
C GLU A 160 -0.88 -0.76 -26.94
N TYR A 161 -1.22 -1.81 -26.15
CA TYR A 161 -2.61 -2.12 -25.81
C TYR A 161 -3.17 -1.17 -24.74
N MET A 162 -2.32 -0.64 -23.88
CA MET A 162 -2.74 0.35 -22.89
C MET A 162 -3.14 1.67 -23.56
N MET A 163 -2.39 2.08 -24.58
CA MET A 163 -2.69 3.27 -25.37
C MET A 163 -4.03 3.12 -26.12
N ALA A 164 -4.31 1.97 -26.70
CA ALA A 164 -5.53 1.71 -27.44
C ALA A 164 -6.80 1.66 -26.55
N GLY A 165 -6.66 1.29 -25.26
CA GLY A 165 -7.77 1.15 -24.31
C GLY A 165 -7.91 2.31 -23.31
N ALA A 166 -7.03 3.28 -23.34
CA ALA A 166 -7.00 4.35 -22.36
C ALA A 166 -8.11 5.38 -22.62
N ARG A 167 -9.12 5.41 -21.73
CA ARG A 167 -9.95 6.60 -21.51
C ARG A 167 -9.13 7.64 -20.70
N ILE A 168 -8.03 8.12 -21.26
CA ILE A 168 -7.21 9.15 -20.65
C ILE A 168 -7.78 10.47 -21.12
N GLU A 169 -7.99 11.42 -20.22
CA GLU A 169 -8.08 12.81 -20.62
C GLU A 169 -6.80 13.13 -21.41
N VAL A 170 -6.95 13.26 -22.70
CA VAL A 170 -5.84 13.49 -23.62
C VAL A 170 -5.34 14.90 -23.32
N ASN A 171 -4.32 15.01 -22.48
CA ASN A 171 -3.54 16.23 -22.47
C ASN A 171 -2.65 16.19 -23.72
N GLU A 172 -3.11 16.84 -24.79
CA GLU A 172 -2.45 16.88 -26.11
C GLU A 172 -0.99 17.39 -26.05
N SER A 173 -0.61 17.96 -24.92
CA SER A 173 0.74 18.50 -24.71
C SER A 173 1.77 17.45 -24.29
N LYS A 174 1.36 16.29 -23.76
CA LYS A 174 2.30 15.21 -23.36
C LYS A 174 2.91 14.54 -24.58
N HIS A 175 4.17 14.07 -24.44
CA HIS A 175 4.84 13.32 -25.50
C HIS A 175 4.15 11.97 -25.76
N ASN A 176 3.66 11.31 -24.70
CA ASN A 176 2.87 10.09 -24.77
C ASN A 176 1.68 10.19 -23.77
N PRO A 177 0.46 9.77 -24.15
CA PRO A 177 -0.70 9.78 -23.24
C PRO A 177 -0.48 9.00 -21.94
N MET A 178 0.39 8.00 -21.96
CA MET A 178 0.73 7.16 -20.80
C MET A 178 1.77 7.80 -19.88
N ASP A 179 2.42 8.89 -20.28
CA ASP A 179 3.36 9.60 -19.43
C ASP A 179 2.64 10.08 -18.15
N PHE A 180 3.28 9.92 -17.02
CA PHE A 180 2.65 10.20 -15.73
C PHE A 180 3.43 11.28 -14.96
N ALA A 181 2.69 12.07 -14.17
CA ALA A 181 3.27 13.19 -13.45
C ALA A 181 4.20 12.73 -12.32
N LEU A 182 5.39 13.31 -12.28
CA LEU A 182 6.35 13.24 -11.18
C LEU A 182 6.24 14.48 -10.28
N TRP A 183 5.97 15.64 -10.88
CA TRP A 183 5.73 16.92 -10.23
C TRP A 183 4.54 17.59 -10.89
N LYS A 184 3.67 18.22 -10.12
CA LYS A 184 2.50 18.96 -10.59
C LYS A 184 2.64 20.40 -10.18
N ALA A 185 2.58 21.32 -11.13
CA ALA A 185 2.51 22.75 -10.87
C ALA A 185 1.33 23.08 -9.93
N ALA A 186 1.57 23.93 -8.96
CA ALA A 186 0.54 24.32 -8.00
C ALA A 186 -0.53 25.18 -8.65
N LYS A 187 -1.78 24.89 -8.35
CA LYS A 187 -2.92 25.75 -8.67
C LYS A 187 -3.17 26.75 -7.53
N PRO A 188 -3.81 27.89 -7.80
CA PRO A 188 -4.15 28.84 -6.76
C PRO A 188 -4.91 28.17 -5.59
N GLY A 189 -4.39 28.39 -4.37
CA GLY A 189 -4.99 27.83 -3.14
C GLY A 189 -4.58 26.39 -2.81
N GLU A 190 -3.78 25.73 -3.64
CA GLU A 190 -3.21 24.42 -3.31
C GLU A 190 -1.92 24.56 -2.47
N PRO A 191 -1.60 23.55 -1.61
CA PRO A 191 -0.28 23.49 -0.98
C PRO A 191 0.79 23.30 -2.05
N PHE A 192 1.94 23.92 -1.83
CA PHE A 192 3.07 23.83 -2.75
C PHE A 192 4.40 23.88 -2.03
N TRP A 193 5.43 23.41 -2.72
CA TRP A 193 6.84 23.55 -2.37
C TRP A 193 7.59 24.12 -3.56
N GLU A 194 8.63 24.88 -3.27
CA GLU A 194 9.53 25.40 -4.29
C GLU A 194 10.33 24.26 -4.92
N SER A 195 10.52 24.31 -6.22
CA SER A 195 11.31 23.36 -6.98
C SER A 195 12.01 24.05 -8.16
N PRO A 196 12.98 23.41 -8.82
CA PRO A 196 13.60 23.95 -10.05
C PRO A 196 12.60 24.23 -11.19
N TRP A 197 11.43 23.59 -11.15
CA TRP A 197 10.37 23.69 -12.17
C TRP A 197 9.26 24.66 -11.76
N GLY A 198 9.42 25.33 -10.61
CA GLY A 198 8.44 26.23 -10.02
C GLY A 198 7.70 25.61 -8.82
N ASN A 199 6.76 26.39 -8.29
CA ASN A 199 5.94 25.98 -7.17
C ASN A 199 5.02 24.82 -7.56
N GLY A 200 5.04 23.74 -6.78
CA GLY A 200 4.25 22.55 -7.10
C GLY A 200 4.25 21.52 -5.99
N ARG A 201 3.80 20.34 -6.32
CA ARG A 201 3.73 19.18 -5.42
C ARG A 201 4.03 17.88 -6.14
N PRO A 202 4.44 16.82 -5.41
CA PRO A 202 4.74 15.52 -6.01
C PRO A 202 3.56 14.90 -6.75
N GLY A 203 3.88 14.15 -7.81
CA GLY A 203 2.98 13.15 -8.36
C GLY A 203 2.89 11.93 -7.44
N TRP A 204 1.77 11.23 -7.47
CA TRP A 204 1.47 10.14 -6.54
C TRP A 204 2.48 8.99 -6.55
N HIS A 205 3.11 8.71 -7.69
CA HIS A 205 3.96 7.51 -7.83
C HIS A 205 5.39 7.71 -7.34
N ILE A 206 5.93 8.93 -7.45
CA ILE A 206 7.31 9.24 -7.05
C ILE A 206 7.53 9.17 -5.53
N GLU A 207 6.45 9.37 -4.77
CA GLU A 207 6.46 9.36 -3.32
C GLU A 207 7.00 8.04 -2.77
N CYS A 208 6.36 6.92 -3.14
CA CYS A 208 6.73 5.59 -2.66
C CYS A 208 8.09 5.15 -3.17
N SER A 209 8.45 5.48 -4.42
CA SER A 209 9.79 5.22 -4.96
C SER A 209 10.86 5.92 -4.11
N THR A 210 10.69 7.19 -3.81
CA THR A 210 11.65 7.97 -3.02
C THR A 210 11.74 7.47 -1.58
N MET A 211 10.59 7.27 -0.92
CA MET A 211 10.56 6.85 0.48
C MET A 211 11.12 5.44 0.66
N SER A 212 10.77 4.49 -0.21
CA SER A 212 11.32 3.13 -0.11
C SER A 212 12.83 3.11 -0.31
N LEU A 213 13.36 3.84 -1.29
CA LEU A 213 14.80 3.98 -1.51
C LEU A 213 15.50 4.64 -0.32
N LYS A 214 14.92 5.69 0.26
CA LYS A 214 15.47 6.40 1.43
C LYS A 214 15.59 5.48 2.65
N TYR A 215 14.58 4.69 2.95
CA TYR A 215 14.51 3.91 4.18
C TYR A 215 15.03 2.47 4.06
N LEU A 216 14.96 1.87 2.87
CA LEU A 216 15.34 0.47 2.64
C LEU A 216 16.53 0.31 1.69
N GLY A 217 16.92 1.37 0.98
CA GLY A 217 18.02 1.34 0.00
C GLY A 217 17.56 0.91 -1.40
N LYS A 218 18.53 0.74 -2.30
CA LYS A 218 18.27 0.48 -3.73
C LYS A 218 17.54 -0.83 -3.99
N THR A 219 17.72 -1.82 -3.12
CA THR A 219 17.08 -3.13 -3.22
C THR A 219 16.60 -3.57 -1.85
N PHE A 220 15.39 -4.13 -1.79
CA PHE A 220 14.78 -4.65 -0.57
C PHE A 220 13.91 -5.88 -0.88
N ASP A 221 13.46 -6.60 0.16
CA ASP A 221 12.82 -7.90 -0.06
C ASP A 221 11.40 -7.77 -0.61
N PHE A 222 10.51 -7.10 0.09
CA PHE A 222 9.09 -7.09 -0.23
C PHE A 222 8.53 -5.71 -0.48
N HIS A 223 7.76 -5.59 -1.56
CA HIS A 223 6.85 -4.48 -1.80
C HIS A 223 5.42 -4.98 -1.91
N GLY A 224 4.48 -4.28 -1.27
CA GLY A 224 3.12 -4.73 -1.27
C GLY A 224 2.04 -3.68 -1.16
N GLY A 225 0.82 -4.14 -1.46
CA GLY A 225 -0.40 -3.34 -1.42
C GLY A 225 -1.60 -4.09 -1.98
N GLY A 226 -2.67 -3.37 -2.27
CA GLY A 226 -3.83 -3.93 -2.97
C GLY A 226 -3.53 -4.28 -4.42
N SER A 227 -4.30 -5.19 -4.99
CA SER A 227 -4.16 -5.58 -6.40
C SER A 227 -4.48 -4.45 -7.39
N ASP A 228 -5.18 -3.41 -6.95
CA ASP A 228 -5.41 -2.16 -7.69
C ASP A 228 -4.14 -1.33 -7.87
N LEU A 229 -3.16 -1.50 -7.01
CA LEU A 229 -1.88 -0.80 -7.10
C LEU A 229 -0.92 -1.43 -8.11
N ILE A 230 -1.15 -2.68 -8.55
CA ILE A 230 -0.29 -3.34 -9.56
C ILE A 230 -0.10 -2.42 -10.77
N PHE A 231 -1.20 -1.82 -11.24
CA PHE A 231 -1.18 -0.86 -12.33
C PHE A 231 -2.21 0.27 -12.07
N PRO A 232 -1.79 1.55 -12.23
CA PRO A 232 -0.48 1.98 -12.71
C PRO A 232 0.60 2.16 -11.62
N HIS A 233 0.24 2.17 -10.31
CA HIS A 233 1.08 2.70 -9.23
C HIS A 233 2.42 1.96 -9.09
N HIS A 234 2.40 0.66 -8.81
CA HIS A 234 3.63 -0.13 -8.61
C HIS A 234 4.43 -0.32 -9.91
N GLU A 235 3.76 -0.38 -11.06
CA GLU A 235 4.44 -0.38 -12.36
C GLU A 235 5.26 0.90 -12.55
N ASN A 236 4.67 2.06 -12.21
CA ASN A 236 5.32 3.36 -12.29
C ASN A 236 6.46 3.48 -11.28
N GLU A 237 6.30 2.94 -10.07
CA GLU A 237 7.38 2.91 -9.08
C GLU A 237 8.59 2.10 -9.56
N ILE A 238 8.37 0.95 -10.21
CA ILE A 238 9.44 0.16 -10.80
C ILE A 238 10.18 0.99 -11.86
N ALA A 239 9.43 1.64 -12.76
CA ALA A 239 10.03 2.44 -13.82
C ALA A 239 10.88 3.57 -13.26
N GLN A 240 10.35 4.33 -12.30
CA GLN A 240 11.07 5.42 -11.63
C GLN A 240 12.33 4.94 -10.91
N SER A 241 12.18 3.90 -10.08
CA SER A 241 13.25 3.44 -9.20
C SER A 241 14.41 2.80 -9.99
N GLN A 242 14.10 2.00 -11.00
CA GLN A 242 15.12 1.35 -11.84
C GLN A 242 15.80 2.34 -12.77
N ALA A 243 15.06 3.29 -13.35
CA ALA A 243 15.64 4.38 -14.13
C ALA A 243 16.56 5.25 -13.27
N TYR A 244 16.14 5.60 -12.05
CA TYR A 244 16.94 6.34 -11.08
C TYR A 244 18.23 5.60 -10.71
N CYS A 245 18.13 4.32 -10.36
CA CYS A 245 19.28 3.50 -9.98
C CYS A 245 20.19 3.15 -11.16
N GLY A 246 19.66 3.12 -12.40
CA GLY A 246 20.38 2.63 -13.58
C GLY A 246 20.63 1.11 -13.53
N ASP A 247 19.74 0.36 -12.86
CA ASP A 247 19.86 -1.09 -12.66
C ASP A 247 18.47 -1.74 -12.69
N ASP A 248 18.24 -2.61 -13.67
CA ASP A 248 16.98 -3.31 -13.90
C ASP A 248 16.65 -4.36 -12.81
N HIS A 249 17.61 -4.69 -11.95
CA HIS A 249 17.44 -5.59 -10.81
C HIS A 249 17.26 -4.85 -9.48
N SER A 250 17.35 -3.52 -9.47
CA SER A 250 17.08 -2.71 -8.30
C SER A 250 15.59 -2.69 -7.96
N PHE A 251 15.28 -2.18 -6.78
CA PHE A 251 13.97 -2.05 -6.17
C PHE A 251 13.50 -3.34 -5.48
N ALA A 252 12.18 -3.62 -5.39
CA ALA A 252 11.69 -4.78 -4.64
C ALA A 252 11.93 -6.10 -5.38
N ARG A 253 12.36 -7.14 -4.63
CA ARG A 253 12.56 -8.50 -5.16
C ARG A 253 11.27 -9.28 -5.26
N TYR A 254 10.39 -9.14 -4.27
CA TYR A 254 9.11 -9.85 -4.19
C TYR A 254 7.96 -8.87 -4.12
N TRP A 255 6.99 -9.04 -4.99
CA TRP A 255 5.80 -8.20 -5.09
C TRP A 255 4.58 -8.99 -4.64
N LEU A 256 3.97 -8.58 -3.53
CA LEU A 256 2.80 -9.25 -2.97
C LEU A 256 1.59 -8.33 -2.98
N HIS A 257 0.50 -8.81 -3.58
CA HIS A 257 -0.73 -8.05 -3.69
C HIS A 257 -1.90 -8.81 -3.09
N ASN A 258 -2.68 -8.14 -2.24
CA ASN A 258 -3.91 -8.70 -1.73
C ASN A 258 -5.08 -8.45 -2.68
N GLY A 259 -6.03 -9.38 -2.70
CA GLY A 259 -7.26 -9.27 -3.49
C GLY A 259 -8.17 -8.14 -3.00
N PHE A 260 -9.15 -7.78 -3.83
CA PHE A 260 -10.16 -6.76 -3.49
C PHE A 260 -11.12 -7.24 -2.40
N ILE A 261 -11.74 -6.27 -1.70
CA ILE A 261 -12.99 -6.52 -1.01
C ILE A 261 -14.14 -6.17 -1.96
N THR A 262 -15.08 -7.12 -2.08
CA THR A 262 -16.35 -6.94 -2.79
C THR A 262 -17.48 -6.89 -1.78
N ILE A 263 -18.61 -6.35 -2.19
CA ILE A 263 -19.86 -6.32 -1.41
C ILE A 263 -20.93 -6.85 -2.35
N ASN A 264 -21.52 -7.99 -2.00
CA ASN A 264 -22.45 -8.70 -2.87
C ASN A 264 -21.84 -8.94 -4.29
N GLN A 265 -20.57 -9.34 -4.32
CA GLN A 265 -19.77 -9.60 -5.54
C GLN A 265 -19.49 -8.34 -6.39
N GLU A 266 -19.92 -7.16 -5.96
CA GLU A 266 -19.62 -5.89 -6.61
C GLU A 266 -18.45 -5.16 -5.94
N LYS A 267 -17.70 -4.38 -6.72
CA LYS A 267 -16.63 -3.55 -6.15
C LYS A 267 -17.24 -2.50 -5.22
N MET A 268 -16.68 -2.38 -4.01
CA MET A 268 -17.08 -1.34 -3.07
C MET A 268 -16.81 0.06 -3.64
N SER A 269 -17.84 0.92 -3.64
CA SER A 269 -17.71 2.32 -4.04
C SER A 269 -18.68 3.23 -3.30
N LYS A 270 -18.27 4.50 -3.09
CA LYS A 270 -19.13 5.51 -2.46
C LYS A 270 -20.39 5.81 -3.28
N SER A 271 -20.27 5.78 -4.62
CA SER A 271 -21.39 6.06 -5.53
C SER A 271 -22.49 4.99 -5.49
N LEU A 272 -22.15 3.76 -5.11
CA LEU A 272 -23.10 2.66 -4.96
C LEU A 272 -23.72 2.58 -3.56
N GLY A 273 -23.31 3.44 -2.62
CA GLY A 273 -23.80 3.41 -1.25
C GLY A 273 -23.40 2.16 -0.45
N ASN A 274 -22.50 1.32 -1.01
CA ASN A 274 -22.03 0.08 -0.40
C ASN A 274 -20.66 0.27 0.29
N PHE A 275 -20.43 1.43 0.89
CA PHE A 275 -19.17 1.81 1.52
C PHE A 275 -19.29 1.71 3.04
N PHE A 276 -18.44 0.87 3.66
CA PHE A 276 -18.44 0.66 5.11
C PHE A 276 -17.09 1.08 5.70
N THR A 277 -17.12 1.98 6.66
CA THR A 277 -15.95 2.30 7.47
C THR A 277 -15.69 1.17 8.46
N VAL A 278 -14.43 0.98 8.82
CA VAL A 278 -14.08 -0.01 9.86
C VAL A 278 -14.76 0.35 11.18
N LYS A 279 -14.90 1.65 11.50
CA LYS A 279 -15.56 2.10 12.72
C LYS A 279 -17.01 1.62 12.78
N GLU A 280 -17.79 1.80 11.71
CA GLU A 280 -19.19 1.32 11.64
C GLU A 280 -19.30 -0.20 11.81
N ILE A 281 -18.30 -0.95 11.31
CA ILE A 281 -18.27 -2.40 11.50
C ILE A 281 -17.93 -2.73 12.96
N LEU A 282 -16.97 -2.04 13.56
CA LEU A 282 -16.57 -2.26 14.97
C LEU A 282 -17.63 -1.84 15.99
N ASP A 283 -18.58 -0.98 15.60
CA ASP A 283 -19.75 -0.66 16.44
C ASP A 283 -20.72 -1.86 16.56
N LYS A 284 -20.67 -2.82 15.61
CA LYS A 284 -21.54 -4.01 15.56
C LYS A 284 -20.81 -5.30 15.93
N TYR A 285 -19.54 -5.42 15.56
CA TYR A 285 -18.77 -6.66 15.68
C TYR A 285 -17.46 -6.42 16.43
N PRO A 286 -17.02 -7.38 17.28
CA PRO A 286 -15.71 -7.32 17.90
C PRO A 286 -14.58 -7.25 16.86
N ALA A 287 -13.51 -6.53 17.18
CA ALA A 287 -12.39 -6.35 16.28
C ALA A 287 -11.72 -7.67 15.85
N GLU A 288 -11.66 -8.64 16.76
CA GLU A 288 -11.14 -9.97 16.48
C GLU A 288 -11.97 -10.74 15.44
N VAL A 289 -13.29 -10.53 15.40
CA VAL A 289 -14.17 -11.12 14.37
C VAL A 289 -13.83 -10.55 13.01
N LEU A 290 -13.69 -9.22 12.91
CA LEU A 290 -13.34 -8.57 11.65
C LEU A 290 -11.93 -9.00 11.20
N ARG A 291 -10.97 -9.07 12.12
CA ARG A 291 -9.63 -9.57 11.84
C ARG A 291 -9.66 -11.03 11.36
N PHE A 292 -10.39 -11.91 12.06
CA PHE A 292 -10.55 -13.30 11.68
C PHE A 292 -11.22 -13.43 10.30
N PHE A 293 -12.26 -12.67 10.03
CA PHE A 293 -12.90 -12.61 8.70
C PHE A 293 -11.89 -12.28 7.60
N ILE A 294 -11.05 -11.25 7.80
CA ILE A 294 -10.04 -10.84 6.82
C ILE A 294 -9.03 -11.96 6.54
N VAL A 295 -8.57 -12.68 7.56
CA VAL A 295 -7.54 -13.72 7.43
C VAL A 295 -8.09 -15.11 7.09
N SER A 296 -9.39 -15.34 7.19
CA SER A 296 -10.03 -16.61 6.86
C SER A 296 -9.96 -16.96 5.38
N THR A 297 -9.74 -15.96 4.53
CA THR A 297 -9.59 -16.13 3.08
C THR A 297 -8.14 -15.86 2.68
N HIS A 298 -7.62 -16.67 1.75
CA HIS A 298 -6.27 -16.45 1.24
C HIS A 298 -6.09 -15.01 0.74
N TYR A 299 -5.01 -14.33 1.16
CA TYR A 299 -4.83 -12.89 0.94
C TYR A 299 -4.98 -12.44 -0.52
N ARG A 300 -4.61 -13.28 -1.51
CA ARG A 300 -4.73 -12.95 -2.94
C ARG A 300 -6.15 -13.13 -3.51
N SER A 301 -7.01 -13.87 -2.83
CA SER A 301 -8.38 -14.10 -3.29
C SER A 301 -9.26 -12.88 -3.00
N PRO A 302 -10.26 -12.57 -3.83
CA PRO A 302 -11.29 -11.62 -3.45
C PRO A 302 -11.97 -12.03 -2.14
N LEU A 303 -12.38 -11.06 -1.35
CA LEU A 303 -13.08 -11.27 -0.08
C LEU A 303 -14.42 -10.54 -0.17
N ASP A 304 -15.51 -11.30 -0.18
CA ASP A 304 -16.85 -10.74 -0.23
C ASP A 304 -17.35 -10.44 1.17
N PHE A 305 -17.66 -9.16 1.43
CA PHE A 305 -18.10 -8.65 2.72
C PHE A 305 -19.61 -8.57 2.78
N SER A 306 -20.18 -9.10 3.86
CA SER A 306 -21.57 -8.89 4.27
C SER A 306 -21.71 -9.17 5.77
N ASP A 307 -22.79 -8.67 6.40
CA ASP A 307 -23.08 -8.95 7.81
C ASP A 307 -23.19 -10.48 8.04
N ALA A 308 -23.83 -11.21 7.12
CA ALA A 308 -23.92 -12.68 7.22
C ALA A 308 -22.55 -13.37 7.24
N ARG A 309 -21.57 -12.86 6.50
CA ARG A 309 -20.20 -13.39 6.52
C ARG A 309 -19.47 -13.09 7.85
N LEU A 310 -19.76 -11.95 8.46
CA LEU A 310 -19.25 -11.64 9.80
C LEU A 310 -19.91 -12.51 10.89
N ASP A 311 -21.18 -12.86 10.76
CA ASP A 311 -21.86 -13.80 11.64
C ASP A 311 -21.27 -15.22 11.53
N GLU A 312 -20.97 -15.67 10.30
CA GLU A 312 -20.25 -16.92 10.06
C GLU A 312 -18.86 -16.90 10.68
N ALA A 313 -18.12 -15.79 10.53
CA ALA A 313 -16.80 -15.59 11.11
C ALA A 313 -16.86 -15.60 12.64
N THR A 314 -17.88 -14.96 13.25
CA THR A 314 -18.14 -14.97 14.70
C THR A 314 -18.32 -16.39 15.22
N THR A 315 -19.18 -17.17 14.54
CA THR A 315 -19.44 -18.56 14.90
C THR A 315 -18.17 -19.42 14.82
N SER A 316 -17.39 -19.24 13.75
CA SER A 316 -16.17 -19.99 13.52
C SER A 316 -15.08 -19.64 14.55
N LEU A 317 -14.91 -18.35 14.84
CA LEU A 317 -13.96 -17.87 15.86
C LEU A 317 -14.32 -18.40 17.25
N ASN A 318 -15.60 -18.37 17.63
CA ASN A 318 -16.08 -18.91 18.92
C ASN A 318 -15.82 -20.41 19.04
N ARG A 319 -15.96 -21.18 17.95
CA ARG A 319 -15.60 -22.62 17.96
C ARG A 319 -14.11 -22.82 18.25
N LEU A 320 -13.23 -22.01 17.64
CA LEU A 320 -11.79 -22.07 17.90
C LEU A 320 -11.47 -21.70 19.35
N LYS A 321 -12.07 -20.64 19.90
CA LYS A 321 -11.89 -20.23 21.29
C LYS A 321 -12.32 -21.33 22.26
N ASN A 322 -13.51 -21.88 22.08
CA ASN A 322 -14.01 -22.99 22.90
C ASN A 322 -13.09 -24.23 22.87
N ALA A 323 -12.53 -24.53 21.68
CA ALA A 323 -11.59 -25.64 21.56
C ALA A 323 -10.29 -25.37 22.34
N LEU A 324 -9.75 -24.13 22.28
CA LEU A 324 -8.58 -23.72 23.04
C LEU A 324 -8.84 -23.73 24.54
N ASP A 325 -9.98 -23.22 24.99
CA ASP A 325 -10.38 -23.23 26.42
C ASP A 325 -10.49 -24.66 26.95
N ASN A 326 -11.12 -25.57 26.21
CA ASN A 326 -11.23 -26.97 26.57
C ASN A 326 -9.86 -27.68 26.67
N LEU A 327 -8.94 -27.36 25.73
CA LEU A 327 -7.57 -27.90 25.77
C LEU A 327 -6.77 -27.31 26.93
N GLY A 328 -6.93 -26.01 27.22
CA GLY A 328 -6.30 -25.38 28.39
C GLY A 328 -6.80 -25.93 29.73
N ALA A 329 -8.10 -26.26 29.81
CA ALA A 329 -8.69 -26.89 31.01
C ALA A 329 -8.24 -28.36 31.21
N ALA A 330 -7.88 -29.07 30.12
CA ALA A 330 -7.42 -30.45 30.18
C ALA A 330 -5.95 -30.61 30.64
N GLY A 331 -5.20 -29.53 30.82
CA GLY A 331 -3.83 -29.56 31.36
C GLY A 331 -2.78 -30.20 30.45
N ASP A 332 -3.10 -30.49 29.20
CA ASP A 332 -2.31 -31.31 28.26
C ASP A 332 -1.37 -30.53 27.33
N PHE A 333 -1.14 -29.24 27.57
CA PHE A 333 -0.15 -28.50 26.79
C PHE A 333 1.21 -28.47 27.49
N PRO A 334 2.23 -29.20 27.00
CA PRO A 334 3.59 -28.95 27.40
C PRO A 334 3.98 -27.50 27.09
N ASN A 335 4.70 -26.87 28.00
CA ASN A 335 5.15 -25.47 27.96
C ASN A 335 5.88 -25.04 26.67
N HIS A 336 6.08 -25.95 25.72
CA HIS A 336 6.75 -25.69 24.44
C HIS A 336 5.86 -25.05 23.33
N ASN A 337 4.52 -24.97 23.52
CA ASN A 337 3.58 -24.43 22.51
C ASN A 337 3.07 -23.00 22.81
N ARG A 338 3.62 -22.32 23.82
CA ARG A 338 3.35 -20.90 24.08
C ARG A 338 3.57 -19.97 22.86
N PRO A 339 4.49 -20.26 21.89
CA PRO A 339 4.65 -19.40 20.70
C PRO A 339 3.43 -19.35 19.79
N LEU A 340 2.58 -20.40 19.74
CA LEU A 340 1.37 -20.38 18.90
C LEU A 340 0.26 -19.51 19.52
N LEU A 341 0.16 -19.47 20.84
CA LEU A 341 -0.80 -18.62 21.56
C LEU A 341 -0.42 -17.13 21.43
N SER A 342 0.88 -16.80 21.42
CA SER A 342 1.34 -15.42 21.22
C SER A 342 1.08 -14.85 19.82
N LEU A 343 0.69 -15.67 18.85
CA LEU A 343 0.20 -15.24 17.53
C LEU A 343 -1.29 -14.85 17.56
N ILE A 344 -2.01 -15.26 18.60
CA ILE A 344 -3.45 -15.09 18.78
C ILE A 344 -3.73 -14.05 19.88
N ASP A 345 -2.84 -13.95 20.89
CA ASP A 345 -2.94 -12.91 21.93
C ASP A 345 -2.65 -11.50 21.39
N PRO A 346 -3.43 -10.49 21.85
CA PRO A 346 -3.36 -9.11 21.40
C PRO A 346 -2.02 -8.41 21.63
#